data_3921acf2be918561406330fe4d052d37
#
_entry.id   3921acf2be918561406330fe4d052d37
#
_cell.length_a   1.000
_cell.length_b   1.000
_cell.length_c   1.000
_cell.angle_alpha   90.00
_cell.angle_beta   90.00
_cell.angle_gamma   90.00
#
_symmetry.space_group_name_H-M   'P 1'
#
loop_
_entity.id
_entity.type
_entity.pdbx_description
1 polymer ?
#
loop_
_entity_poly.entity_id
_entity_poly.type
_entity_poly.pdbx_seq_one_letter_code
_entity_poly.pdbx_strand_id
1 'polypeptide(L)'
;MAENRLDREHNTREKDVRKRAWQRPETLPSPIPQDGYEFHWVRVSTNGLVDATNVSSKLREGWEPCLAKDHPEITLVTVEQERFADNVVIGGLMLCKAPRELVEERTEHFETQTQSQMASVDNNLMRENDPRMPLFNDRQSKVTFGQGN
;
A
#
# COMPACT_ATOMS: atom_id res chain seq x y z
N MET A 1 -42.19 45.51 21.34
CA MET A 1 -41.16 44.68 21.95
C MET A 1 -40.44 43.97 20.83
N ALA A 2 -39.25 44.43 20.47
CA ALA A 2 -38.44 43.79 19.41
C ALA A 2 -37.62 42.66 20.04
N GLU A 3 -38.07 41.44 19.83
CA GLU A 3 -37.28 40.26 20.20
C GLU A 3 -36.00 40.23 19.39
N ASN A 4 -34.89 40.14 20.10
CA ASN A 4 -33.55 40.26 19.58
C ASN A 4 -33.25 39.10 18.62
N ARG A 5 -33.18 39.37 17.34
CA ARG A 5 -32.89 38.41 16.27
C ARG A 5 -31.52 37.74 16.44
N LEU A 6 -30.63 38.34 17.22
CA LEU A 6 -29.27 37.87 17.46
C LEU A 6 -29.24 36.65 18.41
N ASP A 7 -30.19 36.48 19.32
CA ASP A 7 -30.23 35.32 20.23
C ASP A 7 -30.65 34.04 19.55
N ARG A 8 -31.33 34.11 18.40
CA ARG A 8 -31.72 32.90 17.64
C ARG A 8 -30.58 32.25 16.87
N GLU A 9 -29.59 33.02 16.43
CA GLU A 9 -28.46 32.53 15.66
C GLU A 9 -27.39 31.84 16.55
N HIS A 10 -27.25 32.31 17.78
CA HIS A 10 -26.32 31.71 18.76
C HIS A 10 -26.78 30.35 19.27
N ASN A 11 -28.07 30.15 19.47
CA ASN A 11 -28.63 28.91 19.99
C ASN A 11 -28.58 27.72 19.00
N THR A 12 -28.43 27.99 17.70
CA THR A 12 -28.41 26.92 16.66
C THR A 12 -27.02 26.34 16.47
N ARG A 13 -25.97 27.07 16.84
CA ARG A 13 -24.57 26.63 16.64
C ARG A 13 -24.00 25.81 17.79
N GLU A 14 -24.56 25.91 19.01
CA GLU A 14 -24.06 25.20 20.18
C GLU A 14 -24.42 23.70 20.23
N LYS A 15 -25.36 23.24 19.39
CA LYS A 15 -25.87 21.85 19.44
C LYS A 15 -25.18 20.85 18.52
N ASP A 16 -24.38 21.31 17.58
CA ASP A 16 -23.62 20.41 16.70
C ASP A 16 -22.14 20.34 17.07
N VAL A 17 -21.88 19.79 18.26
CA VAL A 17 -20.52 19.34 18.58
C VAL A 17 -20.20 18.19 17.64
N ARG A 18 -19.37 18.44 16.62
CA ARG A 18 -18.84 17.38 15.75
C ARG A 18 -18.21 16.31 16.60
N LYS A 19 -18.81 15.13 16.60
CA LYS A 19 -18.32 13.96 17.37
C LYS A 19 -16.94 13.46 16.93
N ARG A 20 -16.44 13.90 15.77
CA ARG A 20 -15.11 13.57 15.26
C ARG A 20 -14.47 14.79 14.62
N ALA A 21 -13.19 15.01 14.91
CA ALA A 21 -12.37 15.94 14.15
C ALA A 21 -12.29 15.48 12.69
N TRP A 22 -12.26 16.44 11.73
CA TRP A 22 -12.06 16.11 10.34
C TRP A 22 -10.68 15.47 10.17
N GLN A 23 -10.63 14.30 9.54
CA GLN A 23 -9.41 13.62 9.14
C GLN A 23 -9.43 13.49 7.62
N ARG A 24 -8.26 13.66 7.00
CA ARG A 24 -8.12 13.45 5.57
C ARG A 24 -8.43 11.98 5.25
N PRO A 25 -9.35 11.69 4.32
CA PRO A 25 -9.61 10.33 3.92
C PRO A 25 -8.37 9.71 3.28
N GLU A 26 -8.15 8.43 3.53
CA GLU A 26 -7.10 7.66 2.88
C GLU A 26 -7.36 7.57 1.38
N THR A 27 -6.31 7.71 0.58
CA THR A 27 -6.41 7.59 -0.89
C THR A 27 -6.70 6.15 -1.30
N LEU A 28 -6.10 5.18 -0.62
CA LEU A 28 -6.35 3.76 -0.75
C LEU A 28 -6.81 3.23 0.60
N PRO A 29 -8.08 2.86 0.75
CA PRO A 29 -8.58 2.29 1.99
C PRO A 29 -7.94 0.92 2.23
N SER A 30 -7.66 0.64 3.49
CA SER A 30 -7.17 -0.68 3.91
C SER A 30 -8.35 -1.63 4.05
N PRO A 31 -8.33 -2.82 3.40
CA PRO A 31 -9.37 -3.83 3.58
C PRO A 31 -9.35 -4.40 5.00
N ILE A 32 -10.48 -4.96 5.43
CA ILE A 32 -10.57 -5.68 6.70
C ILE A 32 -9.64 -6.90 6.62
N PRO A 33 -8.68 -7.06 7.56
CA PRO A 33 -7.76 -8.20 7.54
C PRO A 33 -8.51 -9.54 7.59
N GLN A 34 -8.10 -10.49 6.74
CA GLN A 34 -8.58 -11.87 6.74
C GLN A 34 -7.47 -12.80 7.23
N ASP A 35 -7.80 -13.70 8.14
CA ASP A 35 -6.81 -14.65 8.66
C ASP A 35 -6.27 -15.55 7.53
N GLY A 36 -4.95 -15.67 7.48
CA GLY A 36 -4.26 -16.48 6.48
C GLY A 36 -4.09 -15.83 5.11
N TYR A 37 -4.59 -14.62 4.89
CA TYR A 37 -4.45 -13.89 3.63
C TYR A 37 -3.75 -12.56 3.81
N GLU A 38 -3.01 -12.15 2.76
CA GLU A 38 -2.46 -10.81 2.61
C GLU A 38 -3.09 -10.10 1.42
N PHE A 39 -3.31 -8.79 1.57
CA PHE A 39 -3.90 -7.95 0.54
C PHE A 39 -2.83 -7.10 -0.14
N HIS A 40 -2.96 -6.96 -1.45
CA HIS A 40 -2.06 -6.14 -2.26
C HIS A 40 -2.82 -5.40 -3.36
N TRP A 41 -2.47 -4.13 -3.57
CA TRP A 41 -3.00 -3.33 -4.66
C TRP A 41 -2.18 -3.55 -5.93
N VAL A 42 -2.79 -4.16 -6.93
CA VAL A 42 -2.18 -4.49 -8.23
C VAL A 42 -2.58 -3.45 -9.26
N ARG A 43 -1.61 -2.84 -9.91
CA ARG A 43 -1.86 -1.86 -10.96
C ARG A 43 -2.49 -2.52 -12.19
N VAL A 44 -3.66 -2.03 -12.60
CA VAL A 44 -4.41 -2.48 -13.78
C VAL A 44 -4.40 -1.47 -14.91
N SER A 45 -4.18 -0.19 -14.59
CA SER A 45 -4.07 0.87 -15.58
C SER A 45 -3.13 1.99 -15.14
N THR A 46 -2.55 2.70 -16.13
CA THR A 46 -1.74 3.90 -15.91
C THR A 46 -2.14 4.92 -16.96
N ASN A 47 -2.52 6.13 -16.53
CA ASN A 47 -2.95 7.22 -17.44
C ASN A 47 -4.06 6.79 -18.43
N GLY A 48 -5.01 5.98 -17.97
CA GLY A 48 -6.09 5.46 -18.81
C GLY A 48 -5.70 4.30 -19.74
N LEU A 49 -4.42 3.90 -19.80
CA LEU A 49 -3.96 2.75 -20.56
C LEU A 49 -3.93 1.49 -19.67
N VAL A 50 -4.48 0.40 -20.19
CA VAL A 50 -4.54 -0.88 -19.49
C VAL A 50 -3.15 -1.54 -19.43
N ASP A 51 -2.72 -1.94 -18.24
CA ASP A 51 -1.49 -2.70 -17.99
C ASP A 51 -1.77 -4.19 -17.85
N ALA A 52 -2.12 -4.82 -18.96
CA ALA A 52 -2.45 -6.24 -19.00
C ALA A 52 -1.25 -7.14 -18.63
N THR A 53 -0.03 -6.69 -18.90
CA THR A 53 1.20 -7.43 -18.59
C THR A 53 1.39 -7.55 -17.09
N ASN A 54 1.23 -6.46 -16.35
CA ASN A 54 1.35 -6.47 -14.90
C ASN A 54 0.27 -7.34 -14.25
N VAL A 55 -0.98 -7.19 -14.67
CA VAL A 55 -2.10 -8.00 -14.16
C VAL A 55 -1.84 -9.48 -14.40
N SER A 56 -1.46 -9.85 -15.63
CA SER A 56 -1.17 -11.24 -16.00
C SER A 56 -0.01 -11.84 -15.19
N SER A 57 1.03 -11.04 -14.92
CA SER A 57 2.15 -11.45 -14.06
C SER A 57 1.69 -11.73 -12.65
N LYS A 58 0.92 -10.82 -12.05
CA LYS A 58 0.43 -10.95 -10.68
C LYS A 58 -0.52 -12.14 -10.48
N LEU A 59 -1.39 -12.38 -11.43
CA LEU A 59 -2.27 -13.56 -11.40
C LEU A 59 -1.47 -14.86 -11.47
N ARG A 60 -0.40 -14.91 -12.26
CA ARG A 60 0.50 -16.08 -12.33
C ARG A 60 1.35 -16.26 -11.06
N GLU A 61 1.63 -15.19 -10.34
CA GLU A 61 2.29 -15.23 -9.03
C GLU A 61 1.36 -15.77 -7.93
N GLY A 62 0.06 -16.00 -8.22
CA GLY A 62 -0.90 -16.53 -7.25
C GLY A 62 -1.76 -15.48 -6.55
N TRP A 63 -1.75 -14.23 -7.03
CA TRP A 63 -2.65 -13.18 -6.54
C TRP A 63 -4.04 -13.36 -7.12
N GLU A 64 -5.06 -13.37 -6.27
CA GLU A 64 -6.46 -13.50 -6.64
C GLU A 64 -7.18 -12.14 -6.50
N PRO A 65 -7.91 -11.68 -7.53
CA PRO A 65 -8.69 -10.45 -7.44
C PRO A 65 -9.81 -10.57 -6.41
N CYS A 66 -9.96 -9.55 -5.56
CA CYS A 66 -11.04 -9.48 -4.59
C CYS A 66 -12.33 -8.98 -5.24
N LEU A 67 -13.44 -9.66 -4.93
CA LEU A 67 -14.75 -9.26 -5.41
C LEU A 67 -15.28 -8.07 -4.59
N ALA A 68 -15.94 -7.14 -5.26
CA ALA A 68 -16.54 -5.96 -4.62
C ALA A 68 -17.62 -6.34 -3.60
N LYS A 69 -18.26 -7.49 -3.77
CA LYS A 69 -19.27 -8.02 -2.85
C LYS A 69 -18.69 -8.41 -1.48
N ASP A 70 -17.44 -8.86 -1.46
CA ASP A 70 -16.78 -9.32 -0.24
C ASP A 70 -16.21 -8.14 0.58
N HIS A 71 -16.10 -6.96 -0.04
CA HIS A 71 -15.52 -5.75 0.56
C HIS A 71 -16.48 -4.55 0.43
N PRO A 72 -17.66 -4.60 1.08
CA PRO A 72 -18.64 -3.50 1.01
C PRO A 72 -18.10 -2.18 1.59
N GLU A 73 -17.12 -2.25 2.50
CA GLU A 73 -16.47 -1.09 3.10
C GLU A 73 -15.68 -0.26 2.08
N ILE A 74 -15.23 -0.88 0.99
CA ILE A 74 -14.42 -0.25 -0.07
C ILE A 74 -15.26 0.08 -1.31
N THR A 75 -16.37 -0.60 -1.49
CA THR A 75 -17.19 -0.59 -2.74
C THR A 75 -17.77 0.78 -3.07
N LEU A 76 -17.92 1.68 -2.09
CA LEU A 76 -18.45 3.04 -2.31
C LEU A 76 -17.61 3.91 -3.26
N VAL A 77 -16.41 3.48 -3.61
CA VAL A 77 -15.44 4.25 -4.44
C VAL A 77 -15.26 3.66 -5.83
N THR A 78 -15.80 2.47 -6.09
CA THR A 78 -15.61 1.76 -7.36
C THR A 78 -16.56 2.29 -8.43
N VAL A 79 -16.18 3.33 -9.14
CA VAL A 79 -16.96 3.89 -10.27
C VAL A 79 -16.30 3.61 -11.62
N GLU A 80 -15.11 3.03 -11.65
CA GLU A 80 -14.33 2.95 -12.88
C GLU A 80 -14.03 1.51 -13.30
N GLN A 81 -14.46 1.17 -14.47
CA GLN A 81 -14.02 0.15 -15.43
C GLN A 81 -14.98 -1.02 -15.63
N GLU A 82 -15.62 -0.97 -16.80
CA GLU A 82 -16.45 -2.04 -17.34
C GLU A 82 -15.77 -3.43 -17.37
N ARG A 83 -14.44 -3.44 -17.45
CA ARG A 83 -13.64 -4.68 -17.57
C ARG A 83 -13.46 -5.44 -16.25
N PHE A 84 -13.53 -4.74 -15.13
CA PHE A 84 -13.34 -5.30 -13.79
C PHE A 84 -14.51 -4.92 -12.86
N ALA A 85 -15.73 -4.86 -13.42
CA ALA A 85 -16.92 -4.38 -12.73
C ALA A 85 -17.22 -5.13 -11.43
N ASP A 86 -16.85 -6.41 -11.36
CA ASP A 86 -17.10 -7.25 -10.17
C ASP A 86 -15.98 -7.17 -9.14
N ASN A 87 -14.85 -6.52 -9.46
CA ASN A 87 -13.68 -6.45 -8.59
C ASN A 87 -13.54 -5.07 -7.95
N VAL A 88 -12.81 -5.01 -6.84
CA VAL A 88 -12.49 -3.74 -6.18
C VAL A 88 -11.37 -3.04 -6.95
N VAL A 89 -11.70 -1.93 -7.65
CA VAL A 89 -10.72 -1.13 -8.40
C VAL A 89 -10.84 0.34 -8.00
N ILE A 90 -9.73 0.96 -7.63
CA ILE A 90 -9.65 2.37 -7.23
C ILE A 90 -8.46 3.01 -7.93
N GLY A 91 -8.70 4.08 -8.72
CA GLY A 91 -7.64 4.86 -9.36
C GLY A 91 -6.65 4.05 -10.19
N GLY A 92 -7.13 3.00 -10.88
CA GLY A 92 -6.29 2.12 -11.69
C GLY A 92 -5.54 1.03 -10.91
N LEU A 93 -5.89 0.83 -9.64
CA LEU A 93 -5.36 -0.23 -8.78
C LEU A 93 -6.49 -1.21 -8.42
N MET A 94 -6.25 -2.49 -8.58
CA MET A 94 -7.17 -3.57 -8.23
C MET A 94 -6.71 -4.24 -6.93
N LEU A 95 -7.65 -4.44 -6.01
CA LEU A 95 -7.36 -5.17 -4.78
C LEU A 95 -7.26 -6.66 -5.09
N CYS A 96 -6.15 -7.27 -4.69
CA CYS A 96 -5.92 -8.71 -4.76
C CYS A 96 -5.55 -9.25 -3.39
N LYS A 97 -5.78 -10.54 -3.19
CA LYS A 97 -5.37 -11.28 -2.00
C LYS A 97 -4.55 -12.50 -2.39
N ALA A 98 -3.66 -12.92 -1.52
CA ALA A 98 -2.93 -14.17 -1.66
C ALA A 98 -2.78 -14.84 -0.28
N PRO A 99 -2.62 -16.18 -0.22
CA PRO A 99 -2.27 -16.85 1.02
C PRO A 99 -0.97 -16.28 1.59
N ARG A 100 -0.93 -16.08 2.91
CA ARG A 100 0.25 -15.52 3.60
C ARG A 100 1.51 -16.36 3.34
N GLU A 101 1.36 -17.67 3.35
CA GLU A 101 2.46 -18.60 3.07
C GLU A 101 3.15 -18.31 1.74
N LEU A 102 2.37 -18.08 0.69
CA LEU A 102 2.89 -17.75 -0.64
C LEU A 102 3.62 -16.42 -0.67
N VAL A 103 3.14 -15.43 0.09
CA VAL A 103 3.79 -14.11 0.20
C VAL A 103 5.09 -14.22 0.98
N GLU A 104 5.13 -15.03 2.04
CA GLU A 104 6.33 -15.31 2.83
C GLU A 104 7.38 -16.04 1.99
N GLU A 105 7.02 -17.11 1.28
CA GLU A 105 7.92 -17.82 0.36
C GLU A 105 8.49 -16.90 -0.73
N ARG A 106 7.65 -16.03 -1.29
CA ARG A 106 8.09 -15.04 -2.27
C ARG A 106 9.09 -14.06 -1.67
N THR A 107 8.83 -13.58 -0.48
CA THR A 107 9.73 -12.64 0.23
C THR A 107 11.07 -13.29 0.51
N GLU A 108 11.08 -14.51 1.05
CA GLU A 108 12.29 -15.28 1.31
C GLU A 108 13.11 -15.54 0.03
N HIS A 109 12.44 -15.86 -1.09
CA HIS A 109 13.11 -16.03 -2.38
C HIS A 109 13.86 -14.76 -2.80
N PHE A 110 13.22 -13.61 -2.76
CA PHE A 110 13.85 -12.34 -3.15
C PHE A 110 14.93 -11.88 -2.16
N GLU A 111 14.74 -12.11 -0.87
CA GLU A 111 15.76 -11.84 0.15
C GLU A 111 17.01 -12.68 -0.10
N THR A 112 16.86 -14.00 -0.33
CA THR A 112 17.96 -14.91 -0.65
C THR A 112 18.68 -14.49 -1.93
N GLN A 113 17.93 -14.11 -2.96
CA GLN A 113 18.52 -13.62 -4.22
C GLN A 113 19.31 -12.33 -3.99
N THR A 114 18.76 -11.38 -3.24
CA THR A 114 19.43 -10.11 -2.91
C THR A 114 20.71 -10.35 -2.10
N GLN A 115 20.65 -11.22 -1.09
CA GLN A 115 21.81 -11.57 -0.28
C GLN A 115 22.92 -12.21 -1.12
N SER A 116 22.54 -13.12 -2.02
CA SER A 116 23.49 -13.78 -2.92
C SER A 116 24.17 -12.80 -3.87
N GLN A 117 23.39 -11.86 -4.44
CA GLN A 117 23.93 -10.79 -5.30
C GLN A 117 24.88 -9.87 -4.52
N MET A 118 24.49 -9.46 -3.31
CA MET A 118 25.35 -8.63 -2.46
C MET A 118 26.65 -9.34 -2.07
N ALA A 119 26.57 -10.62 -1.68
CA ALA A 119 27.75 -11.42 -1.38
C ALA A 119 28.69 -11.57 -2.58
N SER A 120 28.12 -11.71 -3.79
CA SER A 120 28.91 -11.77 -5.03
C SER A 120 29.66 -10.47 -5.30
N VAL A 121 29.01 -9.32 -5.11
CA VAL A 121 29.65 -8.00 -5.26
C VAL A 121 30.76 -7.81 -4.23
N ASP A 122 30.51 -8.16 -2.96
CA ASP A 122 31.51 -8.07 -1.91
C ASP A 122 32.72 -8.96 -2.18
N ASN A 123 32.50 -10.19 -2.64
CA ASN A 123 33.57 -11.12 -3.01
C ASN A 123 34.41 -10.58 -4.18
N ASN A 124 33.79 -9.94 -5.17
CA ASN A 124 34.50 -9.32 -6.27
C ASN A 124 35.33 -8.13 -5.79
N LEU A 125 34.76 -7.28 -4.95
CA LEU A 125 35.47 -6.16 -4.36
C LEU A 125 36.67 -6.60 -3.53
N MET A 126 36.51 -7.65 -2.73
CA MET A 126 37.61 -8.21 -1.91
C MET A 126 38.71 -8.89 -2.74
N ARG A 127 38.40 -9.41 -3.94
CA ARG A 127 39.40 -9.94 -4.87
C ARG A 127 40.32 -8.86 -5.43
N GLU A 128 39.83 -7.65 -5.59
CA GLU A 128 40.58 -6.50 -6.10
C GLU A 128 41.37 -5.77 -4.99
N ASN A 129 41.39 -6.32 -3.77
CA ASN A 129 42.04 -5.73 -2.63
C ASN A 129 43.59 -5.76 -2.81
N ASP A 130 44.22 -4.61 -2.95
CA ASP A 130 45.69 -4.45 -2.99
C ASP A 130 46.21 -4.29 -1.55
N PRO A 131 47.26 -5.06 -1.14
CA PRO A 131 47.89 -4.90 0.16
C PRO A 131 48.41 -3.49 0.45
N ARG A 132 48.68 -2.69 -0.62
CA ARG A 132 49.13 -1.29 -0.50
C ARG A 132 48.00 -0.31 -0.22
N MET A 133 46.73 -0.72 -0.50
CA MET A 133 45.54 0.10 -0.37
C MET A 133 44.38 -0.78 0.09
N PRO A 134 44.37 -1.19 1.35
CA PRO A 134 43.37 -2.14 1.85
C PRO A 134 41.97 -1.55 1.78
N LEU A 135 41.04 -2.32 1.20
CA LEU A 135 39.63 -1.98 1.15
C LEU A 135 38.95 -2.41 2.45
N PHE A 136 38.28 -1.47 3.09
CA PHE A 136 37.44 -1.74 4.25
C PHE A 136 35.98 -1.74 3.83
N ASN A 137 35.27 -2.85 4.01
CA ASN A 137 33.84 -2.95 3.78
C ASN A 137 33.11 -2.81 5.12
N ASP A 138 32.91 -1.57 5.57
CA ASP A 138 32.13 -1.29 6.76
C ASP A 138 30.75 -0.74 6.36
N ARG A 139 29.73 -1.60 6.44
CA ARG A 139 28.36 -1.24 6.13
C ARG A 139 27.67 -0.73 7.38
N GLN A 140 27.55 0.57 7.51
CA GLN A 140 26.77 1.19 8.57
C GLN A 140 25.48 1.77 7.99
N SER A 141 24.36 1.09 8.22
CA SER A 141 23.02 1.63 7.96
C SER A 141 22.37 2.00 9.29
N LYS A 142 22.17 3.30 9.55
CA LYS A 142 21.49 3.79 10.72
C LYS A 142 20.23 4.54 10.29
N VAL A 143 19.09 3.93 10.49
CA VAL A 143 17.78 4.59 10.31
C VAL A 143 17.35 5.15 11.65
N THR A 144 17.32 6.47 11.79
CA THR A 144 16.78 7.15 12.97
C THR A 144 15.38 7.66 12.61
N PHE A 145 14.35 7.08 13.22
CA PHE A 145 13.01 7.67 13.19
C PHE A 145 13.01 8.81 14.22
N GLY A 146 12.90 10.04 13.73
CA GLY A 146 12.74 11.20 14.60
C GLY A 146 11.38 11.11 15.29
N GLN A 147 11.37 11.00 16.62
CA GLN A 147 10.20 11.38 17.40
C GLN A 147 10.08 12.90 17.30
N GLY A 148 9.13 13.35 16.48
CA GLY A 148 8.70 14.74 16.50
C GLY A 148 8.00 15.03 17.82
N ASN A 149 8.54 16.00 18.54
CA ASN A 149 7.95 16.60 19.73
C ASN A 149 6.77 17.48 19.31
#